data_1dac1f8bf26a8195dbb65e27022b55a2
#
_entry.id   1dac1f8bf26a8195dbb65e27022b55a2
#
_cell.length_a   1.000
_cell.length_b   1.000
_cell.length_c   1.000
_cell.angle_alpha   90.00
_cell.angle_beta   90.00
_cell.angle_gamma   90.00
#
_symmetry.space_group_name_H-M   'P 1'
#
loop_
_entity.id
_entity.type
_entity.pdbx_description
1 polymer ?
#
loop_
_entity_poly.entity_id
_entity_poly.type
_entity_poly.pdbx_seq_one_letter_code
_entity_poly.pdbx_strand_id
1 'polypeptide(L)'
;MAANNLGELRALVKDWGNRTDIANSVIDAFINIAQDRANRVLRIPVLEGFQTITVTNGKMPLPADYLETKALTIYANGKPVSLERKDLSFVAGRQATGWPKYFARKQNYFLIAPINDTVTTADIYYYYVADNLVEDSDTNWFVEHGGDMLLYGALVELALYTKNTEEAAQWEAKFRGAASEITKMADDAEWSGSSLGVLPKR
;
A
#
# COMPACT_ATOMS: atom_id res chain seq x y z
N MET A 1 -13.62 -20.92 3.97
CA MET A 1 -13.92 -20.72 2.54
C MET A 1 -13.32 -19.38 2.17
N ALA A 2 -12.46 -19.33 1.18
CA ALA A 2 -11.91 -18.06 0.69
C ALA A 2 -12.91 -17.51 -0.34
N ALA A 3 -13.20 -16.22 -0.30
CA ALA A 3 -13.89 -15.52 -1.38
C ALA A 3 -12.91 -15.34 -2.55
N ASN A 4 -13.38 -15.45 -3.80
CA ASN A 4 -12.56 -15.23 -4.98
C ASN A 4 -12.83 -13.89 -5.66
N ASN A 5 -13.91 -13.21 -5.28
CA ASN A 5 -14.33 -11.92 -5.81
C ASN A 5 -15.21 -11.15 -4.82
N LEU A 6 -15.54 -9.89 -5.17
CA LEU A 6 -16.39 -9.03 -4.34
C LEU A 6 -17.76 -9.64 -4.05
N GLY A 7 -18.41 -10.26 -5.06
CA GLY A 7 -19.74 -10.85 -4.90
C GLY A 7 -19.78 -11.97 -3.86
N GLU A 8 -18.77 -12.85 -3.88
CA GLU A 8 -18.62 -13.93 -2.89
C GLU A 8 -18.28 -13.37 -1.50
N LEU A 9 -17.40 -12.38 -1.41
CA LEU A 9 -17.04 -11.73 -0.15
C LEU A 9 -18.27 -11.04 0.48
N ARG A 10 -19.07 -10.36 -0.33
CA ARG A 10 -20.34 -9.76 0.09
C ARG A 10 -21.31 -10.80 0.66
N ALA A 11 -21.44 -11.93 -0.01
CA ALA A 11 -22.27 -13.03 0.48
C ALA A 11 -21.80 -13.54 1.84
N LEU A 12 -20.48 -13.73 2.01
CA LEU A 12 -19.90 -14.15 3.29
C LEU A 12 -20.16 -13.12 4.41
N VAL A 13 -20.04 -11.82 4.14
CA VAL A 13 -20.33 -10.78 5.13
C VAL A 13 -21.79 -10.84 5.58
N LYS A 14 -22.74 -11.05 4.65
CA LYS A 14 -24.16 -11.20 4.97
C LYS A 14 -24.45 -12.45 5.78
N ASP A 15 -23.85 -13.56 5.41
CA ASP A 15 -24.05 -14.86 6.08
C ASP A 15 -23.48 -14.84 7.50
N TRP A 16 -22.26 -14.36 7.67
CA TRP A 16 -21.61 -14.31 8.99
C TRP A 16 -22.23 -13.27 9.91
N GLY A 17 -22.68 -12.15 9.37
CA GLY A 17 -23.42 -11.12 10.11
C GLY A 17 -24.89 -11.47 10.34
N ASN A 18 -25.39 -12.57 9.75
CA ASN A 18 -26.80 -12.96 9.76
C ASN A 18 -27.74 -11.80 9.35
N ARG A 19 -27.34 -11.04 8.31
CA ARG A 19 -28.01 -9.81 7.88
C ARG A 19 -28.20 -9.78 6.36
N THR A 20 -29.10 -10.64 5.87
CA THR A 20 -29.47 -10.69 4.44
C THR A 20 -30.35 -9.52 3.99
N ASP A 21 -30.92 -8.79 4.95
CA ASP A 21 -31.78 -7.62 4.76
C ASP A 21 -31.06 -6.34 4.33
N ILE A 22 -29.73 -6.28 4.53
CA ILE A 22 -28.94 -5.09 4.19
C ILE A 22 -28.62 -5.06 2.71
N ALA A 23 -28.78 -3.88 2.10
CA ALA A 23 -28.52 -3.67 0.67
C ALA A 23 -27.04 -3.97 0.32
N ASN A 24 -26.80 -4.52 -0.89
CA ASN A 24 -25.44 -4.83 -1.36
C ASN A 24 -24.50 -3.63 -1.30
N SER A 25 -24.96 -2.46 -1.75
CA SER A 25 -24.16 -1.23 -1.74
C SER A 25 -23.67 -0.81 -0.35
N VAL A 26 -24.41 -1.14 0.71
CA VAL A 26 -23.98 -0.86 2.09
C VAL A 26 -22.89 -1.85 2.53
N ILE A 27 -23.06 -3.12 2.17
CA ILE A 27 -22.03 -4.15 2.47
C ILE A 27 -20.75 -3.85 1.67
N ASP A 28 -20.86 -3.43 0.41
CA ASP A 28 -19.71 -3.04 -0.42
C ASP A 28 -18.97 -1.85 0.19
N ALA A 29 -19.69 -0.88 0.75
CA ALA A 29 -19.07 0.23 1.48
C ALA A 29 -18.28 -0.28 2.70
N PHE A 30 -18.78 -1.27 3.45
CA PHE A 30 -18.05 -1.86 4.58
C PHE A 30 -16.79 -2.61 4.13
N ILE A 31 -16.87 -3.35 3.03
CA ILE A 31 -15.72 -4.04 2.43
C ILE A 31 -14.67 -3.02 1.97
N ASN A 32 -15.07 -1.94 1.30
CA ASN A 32 -14.16 -0.89 0.87
C ASN A 32 -13.49 -0.17 2.06
N ILE A 33 -14.23 0.09 3.15
CA ILE A 33 -13.64 0.62 4.39
C ILE A 33 -12.59 -0.34 4.95
N ALA A 34 -12.87 -1.64 4.97
CA ALA A 34 -11.92 -2.66 5.42
C ALA A 34 -10.67 -2.69 4.54
N GLN A 35 -10.82 -2.59 3.21
CA GLN A 35 -9.70 -2.51 2.26
C GLN A 35 -8.88 -1.24 2.47
N ASP A 36 -9.51 -0.09 2.65
CA ASP A 36 -8.81 1.17 2.95
C ASP A 36 -8.01 1.09 4.26
N ARG A 37 -8.54 0.39 5.25
CA ARG A 37 -7.81 0.11 6.50
C ARG A 37 -6.60 -0.78 6.25
N ALA A 38 -6.75 -1.85 5.44
CA ALA A 38 -5.66 -2.73 5.04
C ALA A 38 -4.56 -1.95 4.30
N ASN A 39 -4.92 -1.12 3.33
CA ASN A 39 -3.98 -0.24 2.60
C ASN A 39 -3.20 0.69 3.54
N ARG A 40 -3.81 1.16 4.65
CA ARG A 40 -3.12 2.03 5.61
C ARG A 40 -2.12 1.30 6.49
N VAL A 41 -2.36 0.03 6.82
CA VAL A 41 -1.53 -0.70 7.80
C VAL A 41 -0.53 -1.65 7.17
N LEU A 42 -0.81 -2.20 5.98
CA LEU A 42 0.06 -3.19 5.35
C LEU A 42 1.13 -2.56 4.47
N ARG A 43 2.37 -3.04 4.66
CA ARG A 43 3.54 -2.74 3.81
C ARG A 43 4.23 -4.05 3.49
N ILE A 44 3.68 -4.77 2.50
CA ILE A 44 4.13 -6.11 2.14
C ILE A 44 4.67 -6.09 0.70
N PRO A 45 5.64 -6.97 0.36
CA PRO A 45 6.31 -6.94 -0.94
C PRO A 45 5.38 -7.05 -2.14
N VAL A 46 4.26 -7.75 -2.01
CA VAL A 46 3.29 -7.90 -3.10
C VAL A 46 2.54 -6.60 -3.44
N LEU A 47 2.51 -5.63 -2.52
CA LEU A 47 1.97 -4.27 -2.75
C LEU A 47 3.07 -3.29 -3.19
N GLU A 48 4.21 -3.78 -3.65
CA GLU A 48 5.27 -2.95 -4.23
C GLU A 48 5.08 -2.80 -5.72
N GLY A 49 5.11 -1.55 -6.16
CA GLY A 49 5.07 -1.16 -7.56
C GLY A 49 6.41 -0.59 -8.02
N PHE A 50 6.61 -0.64 -9.32
CA PHE A 50 7.75 -0.04 -10.00
C PHE A 50 7.27 0.76 -11.20
N GLN A 51 7.75 1.99 -11.33
CA GLN A 51 7.50 2.82 -12.51
C GLN A 51 8.72 3.67 -12.86
N THR A 52 8.96 3.84 -14.17
CA THR A 52 9.88 4.85 -14.69
C THR A 52 9.09 6.10 -15.06
N ILE A 53 9.36 7.21 -14.41
CA ILE A 53 8.60 8.44 -14.54
C ILE A 53 9.48 9.57 -15.08
N THR A 54 8.91 10.41 -15.95
CA THR A 54 9.60 11.57 -16.49
C THR A 54 9.87 12.62 -15.41
N VAL A 55 11.11 13.13 -15.41
CA VAL A 55 11.56 14.23 -14.57
C VAL A 55 11.69 15.49 -15.42
N THR A 56 11.01 16.56 -15.03
CA THR A 56 11.08 17.86 -15.70
C THR A 56 11.42 18.95 -14.72
N ASN A 57 12.53 19.67 -14.95
CA ASN A 57 13.00 20.75 -14.06
C ASN A 57 13.08 20.29 -12.58
N GLY A 58 13.65 19.11 -12.34
CA GLY A 58 13.76 18.54 -11.00
C GLY A 58 12.45 18.14 -10.33
N LYS A 59 11.35 18.04 -11.09
CA LYS A 59 10.04 17.61 -10.60
C LYS A 59 9.65 16.29 -11.25
N MET A 60 9.25 15.33 -10.43
CA MET A 60 8.74 14.02 -10.83
C MET A 60 7.32 13.84 -10.27
N PRO A 61 6.27 13.73 -11.11
CA PRO A 61 4.92 13.47 -10.62
C PRO A 61 4.87 12.13 -9.88
N LEU A 62 3.95 12.02 -8.92
CA LEU A 62 3.70 10.75 -8.22
C LEU A 62 2.80 9.84 -9.07
N PRO A 63 2.96 8.51 -8.99
CA PRO A 63 1.96 7.56 -9.48
C PRO A 63 0.57 7.85 -8.91
N ALA A 64 -0.47 7.52 -9.66
CA ALA A 64 -1.86 7.77 -9.21
C ALA A 64 -2.24 6.92 -7.99
N ASP A 65 -1.69 5.72 -7.92
CA ASP A 65 -1.88 4.73 -6.86
C ASP A 65 -0.82 4.80 -5.74
N TYR A 66 0.01 5.86 -5.75
CA TYR A 66 1.13 6.02 -4.83
C TYR A 66 0.68 6.11 -3.35
N LEU A 67 1.26 5.27 -2.53
CA LEU A 67 1.08 5.28 -1.07
C LEU A 67 2.35 5.73 -0.33
N GLU A 68 3.47 5.02 -0.55
CA GLU A 68 4.73 5.29 0.14
C GLU A 68 5.94 4.92 -0.71
N THR A 69 7.02 5.73 -0.66
CA THR A 69 8.26 5.45 -1.39
C THR A 69 9.12 4.43 -0.67
N LYS A 70 9.56 3.40 -1.39
CA LYS A 70 10.61 2.46 -0.94
C LYS A 70 11.99 2.95 -1.40
N ALA A 71 12.14 3.28 -2.68
CA ALA A 71 13.38 3.84 -3.23
C ALA A 71 13.10 4.72 -4.46
N LEU A 72 13.98 5.68 -4.69
CA LEU A 72 13.98 6.53 -5.89
C LEU A 72 15.38 6.53 -6.50
N THR A 73 15.48 6.15 -7.76
CA THR A 73 16.75 5.97 -8.47
C THR A 73 16.74 6.77 -9.76
N ILE A 74 17.85 7.42 -10.07
CA ILE A 74 18.11 8.03 -11.39
C ILE A 74 19.30 7.34 -12.05
N TYR A 75 19.49 7.61 -13.36
CA TYR A 75 20.63 7.07 -14.09
C TYR A 75 21.62 8.15 -14.42
N ALA A 76 22.84 8.00 -13.91
CA ALA A 76 23.99 8.87 -14.21
C ALA A 76 24.98 8.10 -15.10
N ASN A 77 25.12 8.52 -16.35
CA ASN A 77 25.99 7.85 -17.33
C ASN A 77 25.70 6.32 -17.43
N GLY A 78 24.41 5.94 -17.42
CA GLY A 78 23.97 4.54 -17.48
C GLY A 78 24.11 3.77 -16.15
N LYS A 79 24.58 4.39 -15.08
CA LYS A 79 24.69 3.76 -13.75
C LYS A 79 23.54 4.21 -12.84
N PRO A 80 22.88 3.30 -12.12
CA PRO A 80 21.84 3.66 -11.17
C PRO A 80 22.43 4.40 -9.96
N VAL A 81 21.79 5.49 -9.57
CA VAL A 81 22.13 6.31 -8.41
C VAL A 81 20.88 6.47 -7.57
N SER A 82 20.87 5.89 -6.37
CA SER A 82 19.78 6.06 -5.43
C SER A 82 19.81 7.46 -4.82
N LEU A 83 18.64 8.13 -4.80
CA LEU A 83 18.47 9.43 -4.20
C LEU A 83 18.13 9.31 -2.72
N GLU A 84 18.66 10.22 -1.92
CA GLU A 84 18.40 10.27 -0.48
C GLU A 84 17.19 11.16 -0.18
N ARG A 85 16.24 10.65 0.60
CA ARG A 85 15.09 11.43 1.06
C ARG A 85 15.53 12.43 2.13
N LYS A 86 15.20 13.70 1.92
CA LYS A 86 15.46 14.81 2.86
C LYS A 86 14.18 15.61 3.12
N ASP A 87 14.27 16.51 4.08
CA ASP A 87 13.21 17.49 4.34
C ASP A 87 13.00 18.42 3.13
N LEU A 88 11.76 18.86 2.94
CA LEU A 88 11.40 19.71 1.80
C LEU A 88 12.18 21.04 1.77
N SER A 89 12.39 21.67 2.92
CA SER A 89 13.14 22.94 3.01
C SER A 89 14.60 22.76 2.59
N PHE A 90 15.21 21.65 2.99
CA PHE A 90 16.55 21.27 2.59
C PHE A 90 16.70 21.10 1.08
N VAL A 91 15.76 20.38 0.44
CA VAL A 91 15.79 20.12 -1.01
C VAL A 91 15.44 21.37 -1.80
N ALA A 92 14.44 22.14 -1.35
CA ALA A 92 14.05 23.40 -1.99
C ALA A 92 15.16 24.45 -2.01
N GLY A 93 16.02 24.48 -0.98
CA GLY A 93 17.18 25.36 -0.93
C GLY A 93 18.36 24.95 -1.83
N ARG A 94 18.29 23.81 -2.52
CA ARG A 94 19.39 23.22 -3.33
C ARG A 94 19.02 23.01 -4.80
N GLN A 95 18.20 23.88 -5.35
CA GLN A 95 17.74 23.79 -6.75
C GLN A 95 18.76 24.32 -7.77
N ALA A 96 20.01 24.54 -7.38
CA ALA A 96 21.09 24.90 -8.32
C ALA A 96 21.36 23.73 -9.29
N THR A 97 21.97 24.04 -10.44
CA THR A 97 22.39 23.01 -11.42
C THR A 97 23.48 22.11 -10.83
N GLY A 98 23.31 20.81 -11.01
CA GLY A 98 24.27 19.81 -10.51
C GLY A 98 23.72 18.39 -10.60
N TRP A 99 24.47 17.39 -10.12
CA TRP A 99 23.99 16.01 -10.10
C TRP A 99 22.97 15.80 -8.96
N PRO A 100 21.78 15.26 -9.26
CA PRO A 100 20.77 14.98 -8.25
C PRO A 100 21.28 13.99 -7.20
N LYS A 101 20.99 14.30 -5.94
CA LYS A 101 21.38 13.48 -4.79
C LYS A 101 20.22 13.30 -3.80
N TYR A 102 19.30 14.24 -3.77
CA TYR A 102 18.26 14.34 -2.76
C TYR A 102 16.89 14.49 -3.39
N PHE A 103 15.89 13.99 -2.71
CA PHE A 103 14.51 14.26 -3.05
C PHE A 103 13.65 14.55 -1.83
N ALA A 104 12.55 15.26 -2.03
CA ALA A 104 11.52 15.50 -1.02
C ALA A 104 10.13 15.49 -1.66
N ARG A 105 9.13 15.05 -0.91
CA ARG A 105 7.74 15.12 -1.36
C ARG A 105 7.23 16.56 -1.24
N LYS A 106 6.60 17.05 -2.31
CA LYS A 106 5.89 18.32 -2.35
C LYS A 106 4.54 18.13 -3.03
N GLN A 107 3.47 18.07 -2.24
CA GLN A 107 2.12 17.79 -2.74
C GLN A 107 2.06 16.45 -3.52
N ASN A 108 1.74 16.51 -4.82
CA ASN A 108 1.59 15.36 -5.73
C ASN A 108 2.82 15.09 -6.62
N TYR A 109 3.99 15.60 -6.26
CA TYR A 109 5.25 15.34 -6.95
C TYR A 109 6.43 15.25 -5.99
N PHE A 110 7.52 14.66 -6.46
CA PHE A 110 8.82 14.77 -5.81
C PHE A 110 9.62 15.92 -6.40
N LEU A 111 10.20 16.71 -5.52
CA LEU A 111 11.22 17.68 -5.83
C LEU A 111 12.58 16.99 -5.71
N ILE A 112 13.37 17.03 -6.77
CA ILE A 112 14.70 16.41 -6.88
C ILE A 112 15.74 17.52 -6.94
N ALA A 113 16.82 17.39 -6.22
CA ALA A 113 17.89 18.38 -6.17
C ALA A 113 19.29 17.75 -5.99
N PRO A 114 20.34 18.40 -6.52
CA PRO A 114 20.35 19.50 -7.50
C PRO A 114 19.60 19.18 -8.79
N ILE A 115 19.29 20.19 -9.62
CA ILE A 115 18.64 20.01 -10.91
C ILE A 115 19.68 19.64 -11.96
N ASN A 116 19.31 18.67 -12.82
CA ASN A 116 20.13 18.31 -13.98
C ASN A 116 19.22 18.02 -15.19
N ASP A 117 19.35 18.83 -16.22
CA ASP A 117 18.50 18.72 -17.41
C ASP A 117 18.77 17.46 -18.26
N THR A 118 19.90 16.77 -18.02
CA THR A 118 20.19 15.48 -18.67
C THR A 118 19.50 14.30 -17.98
N VAL A 119 18.99 14.50 -16.75
CA VAL A 119 18.20 13.49 -16.02
C VAL A 119 16.73 13.71 -16.35
N THR A 120 16.26 12.97 -17.35
CA THR A 120 14.88 13.08 -17.87
C THR A 120 13.92 12.05 -17.30
N THR A 121 14.43 11.03 -16.62
CA THR A 121 13.63 9.97 -16.01
C THR A 121 14.19 9.57 -14.65
N ALA A 122 13.31 9.05 -13.79
CA ALA A 122 13.67 8.41 -12.55
C ALA A 122 12.79 7.17 -12.32
N ASP A 123 13.39 6.16 -11.74
CA ASP A 123 12.73 4.92 -11.35
C ASP A 123 12.28 5.01 -9.91
N ILE A 124 11.01 4.79 -9.67
CA ILE A 124 10.44 4.73 -8.34
C ILE A 124 10.00 3.30 -7.99
N TYR A 125 10.44 2.84 -6.82
CA TYR A 125 9.90 1.67 -6.12
C TYR A 125 9.04 2.19 -4.97
N TYR A 126 7.78 1.76 -4.92
CA TYR A 126 6.82 2.32 -3.99
C TYR A 126 5.77 1.28 -3.58
N TYR A 127 5.11 1.50 -2.46
CA TYR A 127 3.88 0.78 -2.13
C TYR A 127 2.70 1.47 -2.79
N TYR A 128 1.84 0.68 -3.44
CA TYR A 128 0.65 1.18 -4.10
C TYR A 128 -0.63 0.85 -3.31
N VAL A 129 -1.68 1.60 -3.57
CA VAL A 129 -3.03 1.32 -3.09
C VAL A 129 -3.64 0.25 -4.00
N ALA A 130 -4.09 -0.86 -3.42
CA ALA A 130 -4.75 -1.91 -4.20
C ALA A 130 -6.04 -1.38 -4.88
N ASP A 131 -6.32 -1.90 -6.07
CA ASP A 131 -7.47 -1.50 -6.87
C ASP A 131 -8.79 -1.66 -6.09
N ASN A 132 -9.69 -0.70 -6.28
CA ASN A 132 -11.02 -0.73 -5.67
C ASN A 132 -11.87 -1.86 -6.25
N LEU A 133 -12.68 -2.47 -5.40
CA LEU A 133 -13.67 -3.48 -5.77
C LEU A 133 -15.00 -2.76 -6.08
N VAL A 134 -15.51 -2.88 -7.30
CA VAL A 134 -16.72 -2.20 -7.78
C VAL A 134 -17.76 -3.19 -8.29
N GLU A 135 -17.34 -4.07 -9.20
CA GLU A 135 -18.21 -5.08 -9.80
C GLU A 135 -18.14 -6.41 -9.05
N ASP A 136 -19.19 -7.23 -9.13
CA ASP A 136 -19.27 -8.53 -8.43
C ASP A 136 -18.11 -9.48 -8.78
N SER A 137 -17.57 -9.37 -9.99
CA SER A 137 -16.46 -10.18 -10.49
C SER A 137 -15.08 -9.64 -10.10
N ASP A 138 -15.02 -8.42 -9.53
CA ASP A 138 -13.74 -7.78 -9.20
C ASP A 138 -13.01 -8.55 -8.12
N THR A 139 -11.70 -8.66 -8.33
CA THR A 139 -10.78 -9.25 -7.39
C THR A 139 -9.52 -8.39 -7.28
N ASN A 140 -8.81 -8.52 -6.19
CA ASN A 140 -7.48 -7.98 -5.98
C ASN A 140 -6.74 -8.89 -5.00
N TRP A 141 -5.47 -8.58 -4.76
CA TRP A 141 -4.64 -9.40 -3.86
C TRP A 141 -5.29 -9.62 -2.48
N PHE A 142 -5.98 -8.63 -1.93
CA PHE A 142 -6.62 -8.78 -0.62
C PHE A 142 -7.77 -9.78 -0.64
N VAL A 143 -8.56 -9.83 -1.71
CA VAL A 143 -9.64 -10.82 -1.83
C VAL A 143 -9.05 -12.22 -1.97
N GLU A 144 -8.01 -12.38 -2.78
CA GLU A 144 -7.41 -13.69 -3.08
C GLU A 144 -6.62 -14.28 -1.92
N HIS A 145 -5.90 -13.44 -1.15
CA HIS A 145 -4.93 -13.89 -0.15
C HIS A 145 -5.19 -13.38 1.27
N GLY A 146 -6.05 -12.40 1.44
CA GLY A 146 -6.44 -11.79 2.71
C GLY A 146 -7.95 -11.62 2.87
N GLY A 147 -8.74 -12.47 2.20
CA GLY A 147 -10.20 -12.37 2.20
C GLY A 147 -10.82 -12.49 3.58
N ASP A 148 -10.20 -13.23 4.48
CA ASP A 148 -10.60 -13.32 5.90
C ASP A 148 -10.40 -11.99 6.63
N MET A 149 -9.29 -11.31 6.37
CA MET A 149 -9.05 -9.96 6.92
C MET A 149 -10.11 -8.97 6.43
N LEU A 150 -10.42 -8.95 5.12
CA LEU A 150 -11.48 -8.08 4.59
C LEU A 150 -12.85 -8.43 5.17
N LEU A 151 -13.16 -9.72 5.30
CA LEU A 151 -14.38 -10.20 5.93
C LEU A 151 -14.51 -9.67 7.36
N TYR A 152 -13.48 -9.87 8.18
CA TYR A 152 -13.51 -9.40 9.58
C TYR A 152 -13.62 -7.88 9.66
N GLY A 153 -12.90 -7.15 8.81
CA GLY A 153 -12.99 -5.69 8.74
C GLY A 153 -14.39 -5.20 8.36
N ALA A 154 -15.04 -5.83 7.38
CA ALA A 154 -16.41 -5.51 6.99
C ALA A 154 -17.43 -5.87 8.09
N LEU A 155 -17.22 -6.98 8.83
CA LEU A 155 -18.04 -7.36 9.98
C LEU A 155 -17.91 -6.39 11.15
N VAL A 156 -16.75 -5.74 11.35
CA VAL A 156 -16.61 -4.63 12.30
C VAL A 156 -17.59 -3.51 11.95
N GLU A 157 -17.58 -3.07 10.69
CA GLU A 157 -18.43 -1.97 10.24
C GLU A 157 -19.92 -2.35 10.31
N LEU A 158 -20.26 -3.60 9.96
CA LEU A 158 -21.61 -4.12 10.07
C LEU A 158 -22.10 -4.13 11.53
N ALA A 159 -21.26 -4.58 12.48
CA ALA A 159 -21.59 -4.60 13.89
C ALA A 159 -21.75 -3.17 14.45
N LEU A 160 -20.93 -2.22 14.04
CA LEU A 160 -21.08 -0.80 14.39
C LEU A 160 -22.36 -0.20 13.79
N TYR A 161 -22.68 -0.53 12.53
CA TYR A 161 -23.91 -0.10 11.88
C TYR A 161 -25.17 -0.59 12.62
N THR A 162 -25.13 -1.81 13.15
CA THR A 162 -26.20 -2.38 13.97
C THR A 162 -26.10 -2.01 15.45
N LYS A 163 -25.16 -1.15 15.84
CA LYS A 163 -24.92 -0.67 17.22
C LYS A 163 -24.53 -1.78 18.20
N ASN A 164 -23.95 -2.88 17.71
CA ASN A 164 -23.41 -3.97 18.53
C ASN A 164 -21.91 -3.78 18.75
N THR A 165 -21.56 -2.96 19.75
CA THR A 165 -20.15 -2.61 20.02
C THR A 165 -19.32 -3.76 20.59
N GLU A 166 -19.95 -4.72 21.27
CA GLU A 166 -19.27 -5.90 21.79
C GLU A 166 -18.83 -6.83 20.66
N GLU A 167 -19.71 -7.11 19.71
CA GLU A 167 -19.39 -7.89 18.53
C GLU A 167 -18.36 -7.19 17.65
N ALA A 168 -18.47 -5.87 17.48
CA ALA A 168 -17.47 -5.08 16.75
C ALA A 168 -16.06 -5.22 17.36
N ALA A 169 -15.92 -5.24 18.66
CA ALA A 169 -14.62 -5.44 19.32
C ALA A 169 -14.04 -6.83 19.08
N GLN A 170 -14.88 -7.88 18.99
CA GLN A 170 -14.44 -9.23 18.68
C GLN A 170 -13.95 -9.34 17.24
N TRP A 171 -14.67 -8.76 16.28
CA TRP A 171 -14.25 -8.74 14.87
C TRP A 171 -13.01 -7.88 14.65
N GLU A 172 -12.88 -6.76 15.38
CA GLU A 172 -11.68 -5.93 15.33
C GLU A 172 -10.42 -6.70 15.78
N ALA A 173 -10.52 -7.52 16.82
CA ALA A 173 -9.41 -8.37 17.26
C ALA A 173 -9.00 -9.38 16.18
N LYS A 174 -9.98 -9.99 15.48
CA LYS A 174 -9.72 -10.91 14.37
C LYS A 174 -9.10 -10.21 13.16
N PHE A 175 -9.61 -9.01 12.80
CA PHE A 175 -9.03 -8.20 11.72
C PHE A 175 -7.55 -7.91 11.97
N ARG A 176 -7.22 -7.46 13.19
CA ARG A 176 -5.81 -7.19 13.57
C ARG A 176 -4.95 -8.45 13.58
N GLY A 177 -5.50 -9.57 14.03
CA GLY A 177 -4.83 -10.86 13.99
C GLY A 177 -4.46 -11.25 12.58
N ALA A 178 -5.44 -11.26 11.65
CA ALA A 178 -5.22 -11.57 10.24
C ALA A 178 -4.21 -10.61 9.56
N ALA A 179 -4.30 -9.31 9.82
CA ALA A 179 -3.33 -8.34 9.30
C ALA A 179 -1.91 -8.62 9.80
N SER A 180 -1.75 -9.01 11.07
CA SER A 180 -0.44 -9.38 11.65
C SER A 180 0.11 -10.67 11.04
N GLU A 181 -0.74 -11.67 10.79
CA GLU A 181 -0.36 -12.93 10.15
C GLU A 181 0.10 -12.70 8.70
N ILE A 182 -0.60 -11.87 7.95
CA ILE A 182 -0.21 -11.48 6.58
C ILE A 182 1.15 -10.79 6.58
N THR A 183 1.38 -9.84 7.49
CA THR A 183 2.67 -9.15 7.60
C THR A 183 3.80 -10.13 7.92
N LYS A 184 3.59 -11.01 8.90
CA LYS A 184 4.58 -12.02 9.27
C LYS A 184 4.88 -12.98 8.12
N MET A 185 3.86 -13.45 7.41
CA MET A 185 4.05 -14.33 6.24
C MET A 185 4.86 -13.64 5.14
N ALA A 186 4.62 -12.35 4.92
CA ALA A 186 5.36 -11.56 3.94
C ALA A 186 6.83 -11.37 4.34
N ASP A 187 7.11 -11.07 5.62
CA ASP A 187 8.46 -10.96 6.15
C ASP A 187 9.21 -12.29 6.06
N ASP A 188 8.56 -13.39 6.44
CA ASP A 188 9.15 -14.74 6.34
C ASP A 188 9.48 -15.11 4.88
N ALA A 189 8.63 -14.72 3.92
CA ALA A 189 8.85 -14.96 2.50
C ALA A 189 10.01 -14.10 1.94
N GLU A 190 10.12 -12.84 2.33
CA GLU A 190 11.20 -11.94 1.88
C GLU A 190 12.57 -12.44 2.34
N TRP A 191 12.65 -12.98 3.56
CA TRP A 191 13.90 -13.49 4.12
C TRP A 191 14.14 -14.98 3.88
N SER A 192 13.22 -15.68 3.22
CA SER A 192 13.39 -17.11 2.90
C SER A 192 14.58 -17.33 1.96
N GLY A 193 15.50 -18.22 2.37
CA GLY A 193 16.70 -18.53 1.59
C GLY A 193 17.89 -17.58 1.82
N SER A 194 17.77 -16.53 2.63
CA SER A 194 18.91 -15.75 3.07
C SER A 194 19.60 -16.41 4.27
N SER A 195 20.93 -16.50 4.23
CA SER A 195 21.68 -16.87 5.43
C SER A 195 21.70 -15.67 6.38
N LEU A 196 20.87 -15.70 7.42
CA LEU A 196 20.90 -14.73 8.52
C LEU A 196 22.18 -14.95 9.33
N GLY A 197 23.31 -14.47 8.83
CA GLY A 197 24.57 -14.42 9.57
C GLY A 197 24.60 -13.16 10.41
N VAL A 198 24.43 -13.28 11.72
CA VAL A 198 24.77 -12.21 12.65
C VAL A 198 26.28 -12.08 12.68
N LEU A 199 26.83 -11.10 11.96
CA LEU A 199 28.24 -10.77 12.10
C LEU A 199 28.44 -10.04 13.44
N PRO A 200 29.27 -10.57 14.35
CA PRO A 200 29.59 -9.85 15.58
C PRO A 200 30.29 -8.55 15.23
N LYS A 201 29.83 -7.44 15.79
CA LYS A 201 30.57 -6.16 15.73
C LYS A 201 31.97 -6.36 16.29
N ARG A 202 32.98 -6.14 15.46
CA ARG A 202 34.37 -5.97 15.88
C ARG A 202 34.57 -4.59 16.49
#